data_7a3c425f5456142a43edfa550ac34231
#
_entry.id   7a3c425f5456142a43edfa550ac34231
#
_cell.length_a   1.000
_cell.length_b   1.000
_cell.length_c   1.000
_cell.angle_alpha   90.00
_cell.angle_beta   90.00
_cell.angle_gamma   90.00
#
_symmetry.space_group_name_H-M   'P 1'
#
loop_
_entity.id
_entity.type
_entity.pdbx_description
1 polymer ?
#
loop_
_entity_poly.entity_id
_entity_poly.type
_entity_poly.pdbx_seq_one_letter_code
_entity_poly.pdbx_strand_id
1 'polypeptide(L)'
;SFSDDTKNNEELRAKIERKFKIKNTCGYSINALIDFDDEFEILQHLIIGSEGTLAFIEEITYYTVEDLKDKASALIYFKDMNEACRAVTKLKLARDSNQIVVDAVELMDRAALKSIENDSAMPEYIKDLGSEITALLIETRALNDNQLDVQITQIEELLKEFTVVRNIYFTKDEYEYNLYWKIRKGLFPAVG
;
A
#
# COMPACT_ATOMS: atom_id res chain seq x y z
N SER A 1 -5.94 -7.62 -35.45
CA SER A 1 -4.66 -7.35 -34.76
C SER A 1 -4.52 -8.23 -33.53
N PHE A 2 -3.34 -8.31 -32.95
CA PHE A 2 -3.13 -9.08 -31.71
C PHE A 2 -4.01 -8.58 -30.55
N SER A 3 -4.25 -7.27 -30.49
CA SER A 3 -5.19 -6.68 -29.54
C SER A 3 -6.64 -7.12 -29.80
N ASP A 4 -7.09 -7.09 -31.05
CA ASP A 4 -8.45 -7.53 -31.40
C ASP A 4 -8.65 -9.02 -31.09
N ASP A 5 -7.66 -9.86 -31.37
CA ASP A 5 -7.72 -11.28 -31.07
C ASP A 5 -7.85 -11.52 -29.55
N THR A 6 -7.12 -10.72 -28.74
CA THR A 6 -7.18 -10.77 -27.28
C THR A 6 -8.54 -10.28 -26.76
N LYS A 7 -9.04 -9.15 -27.29
CA LYS A 7 -10.35 -8.58 -26.91
C LYS A 7 -11.52 -9.48 -27.25
N ASN A 8 -11.44 -10.17 -28.40
CA ASN A 8 -12.49 -11.07 -28.89
C ASN A 8 -12.47 -12.45 -28.22
N ASN A 9 -11.40 -12.80 -27.53
CA ASN A 9 -11.32 -14.04 -26.75
C ASN A 9 -11.84 -13.78 -25.34
N GLU A 10 -13.12 -14.09 -25.10
CA GLU A 10 -13.80 -13.82 -23.83
C GLU A 10 -13.11 -14.45 -22.61
N GLU A 11 -12.62 -15.70 -22.75
CA GLU A 11 -11.93 -16.39 -21.65
C GLU A 11 -10.61 -15.70 -21.29
N LEU A 12 -9.80 -15.37 -22.29
CA LEU A 12 -8.52 -14.70 -22.11
C LEU A 12 -8.72 -13.29 -21.52
N ARG A 13 -9.67 -12.52 -22.07
CA ARG A 13 -10.03 -11.20 -21.58
C ARG A 13 -10.45 -11.23 -20.11
N ALA A 14 -11.38 -12.11 -19.75
CA ALA A 14 -11.84 -12.24 -18.36
C ALA A 14 -10.70 -12.64 -17.39
N LYS A 15 -9.76 -13.46 -17.86
CA LYS A 15 -8.58 -13.86 -17.08
C LYS A 15 -7.65 -12.67 -16.85
N ILE A 16 -7.39 -11.86 -17.88
CA ILE A 16 -6.57 -10.64 -17.77
C ILE A 16 -7.23 -9.62 -16.83
N GLU A 17 -8.51 -9.29 -17.07
CA GLU A 17 -9.27 -8.35 -16.22
C GLU A 17 -9.25 -8.77 -14.75
N ARG A 18 -9.46 -10.04 -14.46
CA ARG A 18 -9.42 -10.56 -13.09
C ARG A 18 -8.03 -10.41 -12.46
N LYS A 19 -6.97 -10.73 -13.21
CA LYS A 19 -5.59 -10.70 -12.71
C LYS A 19 -5.11 -9.28 -12.45
N PHE A 20 -5.48 -8.33 -13.30
CA PHE A 20 -5.06 -6.93 -13.19
C PHE A 20 -5.99 -6.05 -12.34
N LYS A 21 -7.04 -6.62 -11.72
CA LYS A 21 -7.81 -5.92 -10.66
C LYS A 21 -6.98 -5.56 -9.43
N ILE A 22 -5.90 -6.29 -9.21
CA ILE A 22 -4.91 -5.99 -8.17
C ILE A 22 -3.62 -5.51 -8.83
N LYS A 23 -2.85 -4.69 -8.12
CA LYS A 23 -1.53 -4.26 -8.60
C LYS A 23 -0.69 -5.48 -8.95
N ASN A 24 -0.26 -5.54 -10.22
CA ASN A 24 0.59 -6.61 -10.73
C ASN A 24 1.89 -6.00 -11.25
N THR A 25 3.01 -6.40 -10.66
CA THR A 25 4.36 -5.91 -11.00
C THR A 25 5.25 -7.01 -11.57
N CYS A 26 4.69 -8.20 -11.82
CA CYS A 26 5.43 -9.35 -12.36
C CYS A 26 5.00 -9.63 -13.79
N GLY A 27 5.96 -9.69 -14.70
CA GLY A 27 5.73 -9.95 -16.10
C GLY A 27 5.23 -8.73 -16.88
N TYR A 28 4.81 -8.95 -18.12
CA TYR A 28 4.37 -7.88 -19.02
C TYR A 28 2.99 -7.35 -18.66
N SER A 29 2.77 -6.06 -18.91
CA SER A 29 1.47 -5.37 -18.73
C SER A 29 0.49 -5.72 -19.85
N ILE A 30 0.14 -7.01 -20.00
CA ILE A 30 -0.72 -7.52 -21.06
C ILE A 30 -2.15 -6.98 -21.02
N ASN A 31 -2.57 -6.39 -19.90
CA ASN A 31 -3.83 -5.65 -19.80
C ASN A 31 -3.87 -4.48 -20.78
N ALA A 32 -2.74 -3.92 -21.19
CA ALA A 32 -2.69 -2.87 -22.21
C ALA A 32 -3.39 -3.27 -23.51
N LEU A 33 -3.40 -4.59 -23.85
CA LEU A 33 -4.07 -5.10 -25.04
C LEU A 33 -5.60 -5.02 -24.99
N ILE A 34 -6.17 -4.89 -23.80
CA ILE A 34 -7.63 -4.80 -23.59
C ILE A 34 -8.07 -3.44 -23.05
N ASP A 35 -7.20 -2.70 -22.37
CA ASP A 35 -7.51 -1.42 -21.73
C ASP A 35 -7.47 -0.25 -22.72
N PHE A 36 -6.72 -0.38 -23.84
CA PHE A 36 -6.51 0.67 -24.83
C PHE A 36 -6.91 0.21 -26.23
N ASP A 37 -7.30 1.18 -27.08
CA ASP A 37 -7.64 0.94 -28.50
C ASP A 37 -6.57 1.49 -29.44
N ASP A 38 -5.87 2.55 -29.02
CA ASP A 38 -4.79 3.15 -29.79
C ASP A 38 -3.50 2.32 -29.72
N GLU A 39 -2.86 2.10 -30.85
CA GLU A 39 -1.66 1.25 -30.97
C GLU A 39 -0.46 1.82 -30.17
N PHE A 40 -0.34 3.13 -30.13
CA PHE A 40 0.74 3.78 -29.38
C PHE A 40 0.50 3.69 -27.86
N GLU A 41 -0.75 3.85 -27.43
CA GLU A 41 -1.15 3.66 -26.02
C GLU A 41 -0.89 2.20 -25.59
N ILE A 42 -1.28 1.23 -26.43
CA ILE A 42 -1.01 -0.19 -26.15
C ILE A 42 0.48 -0.43 -26.01
N LEU A 43 1.30 0.04 -26.96
CA LEU A 43 2.73 -0.16 -26.96
C LEU A 43 3.39 0.51 -25.73
N GLN A 44 3.03 1.76 -25.46
CA GLN A 44 3.56 2.54 -24.33
C GLN A 44 3.32 1.82 -23.00
N HIS A 45 2.11 1.32 -22.78
CA HIS A 45 1.78 0.64 -21.53
C HIS A 45 2.31 -0.79 -21.46
N LEU A 46 2.43 -1.49 -22.59
CA LEU A 46 2.97 -2.84 -22.64
C LEU A 46 4.46 -2.91 -22.27
N ILE A 47 5.25 -1.90 -22.66
CA ILE A 47 6.69 -1.86 -22.36
C ILE A 47 7.00 -1.51 -20.90
N ILE A 48 6.02 -0.92 -20.15
CA ILE A 48 6.19 -0.65 -18.73
C ILE A 48 6.30 -1.96 -17.96
N GLY A 49 7.38 -2.13 -17.20
CA GLY A 49 7.64 -3.37 -16.46
C GLY A 49 8.25 -4.50 -17.29
N SER A 50 8.65 -4.23 -18.55
CA SER A 50 9.29 -5.23 -19.44
C SER A 50 10.77 -5.48 -19.10
N GLU A 51 11.35 -4.69 -18.20
CA GLU A 51 12.76 -4.82 -17.77
C GLU A 51 13.75 -4.85 -18.94
N GLY A 52 13.49 -4.07 -19.99
CA GLY A 52 14.33 -3.97 -21.18
C GLY A 52 14.21 -5.15 -22.16
N THR A 53 13.28 -6.09 -21.95
CA THR A 53 13.14 -7.27 -22.82
C THR A 53 12.28 -7.00 -24.06
N LEU A 54 11.44 -5.97 -24.06
CA LEU A 54 10.58 -5.59 -25.19
C LEU A 54 11.11 -4.38 -25.95
N ALA A 55 11.70 -3.40 -25.24
CA ALA A 55 12.21 -2.18 -25.84
C ALA A 55 13.23 -1.53 -24.94
N PHE A 56 14.06 -0.66 -25.53
CA PHE A 56 14.90 0.31 -24.82
C PHE A 56 14.13 1.62 -24.71
N ILE A 57 14.05 2.19 -23.51
CA ILE A 57 13.38 3.46 -23.24
C ILE A 57 14.45 4.51 -23.05
N GLU A 58 14.57 5.46 -23.98
CA GLU A 58 15.55 6.54 -23.94
C GLU A 58 15.04 7.72 -23.08
N GLU A 59 13.75 8.03 -23.19
CA GLU A 59 13.14 9.17 -22.50
C GLU A 59 11.74 8.82 -22.02
N ILE A 60 11.36 9.32 -20.84
CA ILE A 60 10.04 9.14 -20.26
C ILE A 60 9.50 10.49 -19.77
N THR A 61 8.27 10.80 -20.14
CA THR A 61 7.52 11.92 -19.57
C THR A 61 6.51 11.40 -18.57
N TYR A 62 6.59 11.88 -17.31
CA TYR A 62 5.66 11.52 -16.25
C TYR A 62 4.70 12.66 -15.93
N TYR A 63 3.46 12.31 -15.60
CA TYR A 63 2.60 13.22 -14.87
C TYR A 63 3.09 13.37 -13.43
N THR A 64 3.12 14.60 -12.93
CA THR A 64 3.43 14.87 -11.53
C THR A 64 2.16 14.72 -10.68
N VAL A 65 2.35 14.35 -9.43
CA VAL A 65 1.31 14.36 -8.40
C VAL A 65 1.65 15.42 -7.37
N GLU A 66 0.63 15.95 -6.69
CA GLU A 66 0.84 16.91 -5.62
C GLU A 66 1.59 16.27 -4.46
N ASP A 67 2.66 16.92 -4.00
CA ASP A 67 3.41 16.49 -2.81
C ASP A 67 2.78 17.11 -1.56
N LEU A 68 1.88 16.37 -0.93
CA LEU A 68 1.22 16.75 0.31
C LEU A 68 2.22 16.64 1.46
N LYS A 69 2.61 17.80 2.01
CA LYS A 69 3.68 17.89 3.01
C LYS A 69 3.22 17.53 4.41
N ASP A 70 1.97 17.88 4.75
CA ASP A 70 1.41 17.56 6.06
C ASP A 70 0.98 16.10 6.08
N LYS A 71 1.64 15.31 6.90
CA LYS A 71 1.40 13.87 7.01
C LYS A 71 1.39 13.39 8.45
N ALA A 72 0.66 12.32 8.68
CA ALA A 72 0.67 11.61 9.94
C ALA A 72 0.76 10.11 9.70
N SER A 73 1.48 9.42 10.56
CA SER A 73 1.58 7.97 10.53
C SER A 73 1.28 7.37 11.90
N ALA A 74 0.70 6.16 11.89
CA ALA A 74 0.46 5.38 13.09
C ALA A 74 0.94 3.95 12.90
N LEU A 75 1.55 3.38 13.96
CA LEU A 75 1.86 1.97 14.03
C LEU A 75 0.88 1.31 15.00
N ILE A 76 -0.09 0.58 14.47
CA ILE A 76 -1.25 0.05 15.21
C ILE A 76 -1.11 -1.46 15.36
N TYR A 77 -1.25 -1.95 16.58
CA TYR A 77 -1.07 -3.37 16.91
C TYR A 77 -2.41 -4.04 17.14
N PHE A 78 -2.72 -5.02 16.31
CA PHE A 78 -3.91 -5.86 16.40
C PHE A 78 -3.59 -7.17 17.12
N LYS A 79 -4.60 -7.75 17.78
CA LYS A 79 -4.44 -8.99 18.55
C LYS A 79 -3.95 -10.17 17.71
N ASP A 80 -4.30 -10.21 16.43
CA ASP A 80 -3.95 -11.26 15.49
C ASP A 80 -4.03 -10.80 14.01
N MET A 81 -3.57 -11.65 13.11
CA MET A 81 -3.57 -11.44 11.66
C MET A 81 -4.99 -11.27 11.11
N ASN A 82 -5.96 -12.02 11.59
CA ASN A 82 -7.34 -11.95 11.11
C ASN A 82 -7.94 -10.57 11.37
N GLU A 83 -7.73 -10.04 12.57
CA GLU A 83 -8.23 -8.73 12.95
C GLU A 83 -7.57 -7.63 12.12
N ALA A 84 -6.25 -7.71 11.91
CA ALA A 84 -5.51 -6.79 11.04
C ALA A 84 -6.03 -6.84 9.59
N CYS A 85 -6.22 -8.03 9.02
CA CYS A 85 -6.75 -8.18 7.66
C CYS A 85 -8.18 -7.63 7.51
N ARG A 86 -9.04 -7.79 8.52
CA ARG A 86 -10.38 -7.19 8.54
C ARG A 86 -10.30 -5.68 8.56
N ALA A 87 -9.40 -5.10 9.36
CA ALA A 87 -9.15 -3.66 9.39
C ALA A 87 -8.66 -3.14 8.04
N VAL A 88 -7.70 -3.82 7.38
CA VAL A 88 -7.25 -3.48 6.02
C VAL A 88 -8.40 -3.48 5.02
N THR A 89 -9.26 -4.51 5.07
CA THR A 89 -10.42 -4.61 4.18
C THR A 89 -11.39 -3.44 4.40
N LYS A 90 -11.65 -3.09 5.66
CA LYS A 90 -12.51 -1.96 6.03
C LYS A 90 -11.95 -0.62 5.55
N LEU A 91 -10.65 -0.37 5.81
CA LEU A 91 -9.94 0.82 5.35
C LEU A 91 -9.99 0.94 3.82
N LYS A 92 -9.74 -0.17 3.11
CA LYS A 92 -9.82 -0.20 1.65
C LYS A 92 -11.21 0.17 1.13
N LEU A 93 -12.27 -0.42 1.68
CA LEU A 93 -13.65 -0.14 1.27
C LEU A 93 -14.04 1.31 1.54
N ALA A 94 -13.66 1.85 2.70
CA ALA A 94 -13.93 3.24 3.06
C ALA A 94 -13.16 4.23 2.16
N ARG A 95 -11.91 3.92 1.84
CA ARG A 95 -11.11 4.71 0.87
C ARG A 95 -11.72 4.67 -0.53
N ASP A 96 -12.06 3.48 -1.02
CA ASP A 96 -12.61 3.28 -2.37
C ASP A 96 -14.00 3.95 -2.53
N SER A 97 -14.72 4.16 -1.42
CA SER A 97 -15.98 4.93 -1.38
C SER A 97 -15.80 6.41 -1.02
N ASN A 98 -14.56 6.92 -0.97
CA ASN A 98 -14.21 8.30 -0.61
C ASN A 98 -14.71 8.74 0.79
N GLN A 99 -14.87 7.82 1.73
CA GLN A 99 -15.24 8.13 3.13
C GLN A 99 -14.03 8.57 3.94
N ILE A 100 -12.84 8.06 3.62
CA ILE A 100 -11.57 8.40 4.27
C ILE A 100 -10.48 8.61 3.22
N VAL A 101 -9.44 9.32 3.62
CA VAL A 101 -8.18 9.44 2.86
C VAL A 101 -7.12 8.64 3.60
N VAL A 102 -6.56 7.64 2.93
CA VAL A 102 -5.44 6.82 3.42
C VAL A 102 -4.46 6.63 2.27
N ASP A 103 -3.24 7.08 2.44
CA ASP A 103 -2.19 7.05 1.43
C ASP A 103 -1.43 5.73 1.43
N ALA A 104 -1.19 5.16 2.61
CA ALA A 104 -0.53 3.87 2.73
C ALA A 104 -1.08 3.05 3.92
N VAL A 105 -1.15 1.74 3.71
CA VAL A 105 -1.40 0.74 4.75
C VAL A 105 -0.46 -0.43 4.51
N GLU A 106 0.49 -0.63 5.43
CA GLU A 106 1.49 -1.70 5.36
C GLU A 106 1.28 -2.68 6.51
N LEU A 107 1.15 -3.96 6.19
CA LEU A 107 0.97 -5.00 7.18
C LEU A 107 2.32 -5.63 7.55
N MET A 108 2.56 -5.75 8.84
CA MET A 108 3.72 -6.42 9.42
C MET A 108 3.26 -7.52 10.37
N ASP A 109 3.54 -8.76 10.01
CA ASP A 109 3.24 -9.91 10.86
C ASP A 109 4.21 -10.02 12.06
N ARG A 110 3.99 -11.00 12.93
CA ARG A 110 4.85 -11.19 14.12
C ARG A 110 6.29 -11.54 13.75
N ALA A 111 6.50 -12.27 12.65
CA ALA A 111 7.85 -12.60 12.21
C ALA A 111 8.62 -11.35 11.77
N ALA A 112 7.97 -10.47 11.02
CA ALA A 112 8.50 -9.16 10.65
C ALA A 112 8.82 -8.29 11.88
N LEU A 113 7.89 -8.17 12.84
CA LEU A 113 8.13 -7.41 14.07
C LEU A 113 9.29 -8.00 14.90
N LYS A 114 9.40 -9.33 14.96
CA LYS A 114 10.47 -10.01 15.68
C LYS A 114 11.85 -9.78 15.05
N SER A 115 11.93 -9.67 13.73
CA SER A 115 13.20 -9.43 13.04
C SER A 115 13.82 -8.07 13.37
N ILE A 116 13.02 -7.11 13.85
CA ILE A 116 13.43 -5.76 14.17
C ILE A 116 13.33 -5.42 15.68
N GLU A 117 12.83 -6.31 16.53
CA GLU A 117 12.58 -6.03 17.96
C GLU A 117 13.84 -5.66 18.77
N ASN A 118 15.04 -5.98 18.23
CA ASN A 118 16.32 -5.64 18.84
C ASN A 118 16.98 -4.40 18.22
N ASP A 119 16.38 -3.75 17.24
CA ASP A 119 16.86 -2.48 16.71
C ASP A 119 16.72 -1.40 17.80
N SER A 120 17.79 -0.65 18.06
CA SER A 120 17.81 0.42 19.07
C SER A 120 16.81 1.54 18.82
N ALA A 121 16.29 1.65 17.62
CA ALA A 121 15.27 2.60 17.23
C ALA A 121 13.85 2.13 17.58
N MET A 122 13.68 0.83 17.93
CA MET A 122 12.37 0.27 18.26
C MET A 122 12.01 0.51 19.72
N PRO A 123 10.71 0.81 19.99
CA PRO A 123 10.22 0.86 21.37
C PRO A 123 10.39 -0.50 22.06
N GLU A 124 10.90 -0.50 23.30
CA GLU A 124 11.17 -1.73 24.06
C GLU A 124 9.95 -2.64 24.21
N TYR A 125 8.74 -2.06 24.28
CA TYR A 125 7.51 -2.84 24.44
C TYR A 125 7.23 -3.79 23.28
N ILE A 126 7.89 -3.66 22.11
CA ILE A 126 7.71 -4.57 20.99
C ILE A 126 8.20 -5.99 21.32
N LYS A 127 9.19 -6.11 22.20
CA LYS A 127 9.69 -7.40 22.69
C LYS A 127 8.64 -8.16 23.51
N ASP A 128 7.77 -7.40 24.19
CA ASP A 128 6.74 -7.97 25.08
C ASP A 128 5.41 -8.25 24.34
N LEU A 129 5.34 -7.99 23.04
CA LEU A 129 4.17 -8.30 22.25
C LEU A 129 3.97 -9.81 22.09
N GLY A 130 2.72 -10.26 22.22
CA GLY A 130 2.34 -11.67 22.07
C GLY A 130 2.72 -12.26 20.69
N SER A 131 2.71 -13.60 20.62
CA SER A 131 3.13 -14.37 19.42
C SER A 131 2.25 -14.15 18.19
N GLU A 132 0.99 -13.74 18.37
CA GLU A 132 0.00 -13.60 17.31
C GLU A 132 -0.16 -12.15 16.81
N ILE A 133 0.50 -11.18 17.47
CA ILE A 133 0.34 -9.78 17.18
C ILE A 133 0.74 -9.46 15.74
N THR A 134 -0.11 -8.67 15.09
CA THR A 134 0.12 -8.13 13.75
C THR A 134 0.00 -6.61 13.79
N ALA A 135 0.91 -5.89 13.16
CA ALA A 135 0.85 -4.44 13.09
C ALA A 135 0.44 -3.94 11.71
N LEU A 136 -0.25 -2.79 11.69
CA LEU A 136 -0.46 -1.98 10.50
C LEU A 136 0.27 -0.65 10.67
N LEU A 137 1.13 -0.30 9.72
CA LEU A 137 1.62 1.05 9.55
C LEU A 137 0.69 1.77 8.59
N ILE A 138 0.02 2.80 9.08
CA ILE A 138 -0.94 3.60 8.32
C ILE A 138 -0.40 5.01 8.16
N GLU A 139 -0.50 5.56 6.95
CA GLU A 139 -0.15 6.96 6.68
C GLU A 139 -1.30 7.67 5.95
N THR A 140 -1.57 8.91 6.34
CA THR A 140 -2.46 9.84 5.65
C THR A 140 -1.76 11.18 5.46
N ARG A 141 -2.08 11.88 4.37
CA ARG A 141 -1.47 13.16 3.98
C ARG A 141 -2.54 14.17 3.62
N ALA A 142 -2.23 15.44 3.88
CA ALA A 142 -3.16 16.53 3.65
C ALA A 142 -2.45 17.80 3.15
N LEU A 143 -3.25 18.74 2.63
CA LEU A 143 -2.79 20.07 2.23
C LEU A 143 -2.45 20.98 3.41
N ASN A 144 -3.07 20.72 4.56
CA ASN A 144 -2.87 21.49 5.79
C ASN A 144 -3.22 20.67 7.03
N ASP A 145 -2.76 21.14 8.17
CA ASP A 145 -2.90 20.48 9.47
C ASP A 145 -4.36 20.24 9.90
N ASN A 146 -5.26 21.19 9.63
CA ASN A 146 -6.69 21.02 9.96
C ASN A 146 -7.33 19.87 9.18
N GLN A 147 -7.01 19.75 7.89
CA GLN A 147 -7.49 18.65 7.06
C GLN A 147 -6.90 17.31 7.53
N LEU A 148 -5.62 17.32 7.91
CA LEU A 148 -4.94 16.15 8.45
C LEU A 148 -5.61 15.64 9.73
N ASP A 149 -6.00 16.53 10.66
CA ASP A 149 -6.70 16.18 11.90
C ASP A 149 -8.08 15.55 11.62
N VAL A 150 -8.80 16.06 10.62
CA VAL A 150 -10.08 15.47 10.20
C VAL A 150 -9.86 14.05 9.66
N GLN A 151 -8.87 13.86 8.81
CA GLN A 151 -8.54 12.53 8.24
C GLN A 151 -8.13 11.53 9.33
N ILE A 152 -7.29 11.94 10.26
CA ILE A 152 -6.89 11.13 11.43
C ILE A 152 -8.13 10.69 12.20
N THR A 153 -9.00 11.64 12.55
CA THR A 153 -10.22 11.35 13.31
C THR A 153 -11.13 10.36 12.58
N GLN A 154 -11.28 10.48 11.27
CA GLN A 154 -12.08 9.57 10.46
C GLN A 154 -11.50 8.14 10.45
N ILE A 155 -10.17 8.02 10.35
CA ILE A 155 -9.49 6.72 10.38
C ILE A 155 -9.62 6.09 11.77
N GLU A 156 -9.38 6.85 12.83
CA GLU A 156 -9.51 6.38 14.22
C GLU A 156 -10.93 5.89 14.52
N GLU A 157 -11.95 6.66 14.10
CA GLU A 157 -13.35 6.28 14.30
C GLU A 157 -13.69 4.95 13.62
N LEU A 158 -13.19 4.76 12.39
CA LEU A 158 -13.40 3.53 11.64
C LEU A 158 -12.70 2.32 12.28
N LEU A 159 -11.59 2.55 12.96
CA LEU A 159 -10.81 1.51 13.60
C LEU A 159 -11.28 1.16 15.02
N LYS A 160 -12.17 1.93 15.64
CA LYS A 160 -12.72 1.66 16.98
C LYS A 160 -13.43 0.31 17.12
N GLU A 161 -13.96 -0.24 16.03
CA GLU A 161 -14.63 -1.54 16.05
C GLU A 161 -13.66 -2.72 16.19
N PHE A 162 -12.36 -2.50 16.03
CA PHE A 162 -11.34 -3.55 16.06
C PHE A 162 -10.64 -3.63 17.42
N THR A 163 -10.21 -4.85 17.77
CA THR A 163 -9.44 -5.09 19.00
C THR A 163 -7.98 -4.75 18.76
N VAL A 164 -7.54 -3.61 19.29
CA VAL A 164 -6.15 -3.18 19.28
C VAL A 164 -5.50 -3.42 20.64
N VAL A 165 -4.21 -3.75 20.63
CA VAL A 165 -3.45 -4.08 21.86
C VAL A 165 -3.00 -2.82 22.59
N ARG A 166 -2.84 -1.73 21.86
CA ARG A 166 -2.45 -0.41 22.37
C ARG A 166 -3.35 0.67 21.77
N ASN A 167 -3.49 1.79 22.48
CA ASN A 167 -4.23 2.94 21.95
C ASN A 167 -3.67 3.36 20.59
N ILE A 168 -4.57 3.67 19.66
CA ILE A 168 -4.21 4.23 18.37
C ILE A 168 -3.62 5.61 18.60
N TYR A 169 -2.48 5.89 17.99
CA TYR A 169 -1.82 7.17 18.05
C TYR A 169 -1.19 7.50 16.71
N PHE A 170 -1.66 8.57 16.09
CA PHE A 170 -1.07 9.14 14.88
C PHE A 170 -0.06 10.23 15.28
N THR A 171 1.18 10.05 14.86
CA THR A 171 2.20 11.07 15.02
C THR A 171 2.31 11.95 13.79
N LYS A 172 2.47 13.25 14.00
CA LYS A 172 2.83 14.25 12.99
C LYS A 172 4.32 14.60 13.07
N ASP A 173 5.02 14.10 14.09
CA ASP A 173 6.46 14.33 14.26
C ASP A 173 7.25 13.60 13.18
N GLU A 174 8.06 14.40 12.44
CA GLU A 174 8.81 13.91 11.29
C GLU A 174 9.82 12.82 11.67
N TYR A 175 10.47 12.96 12.81
CA TYR A 175 11.45 11.98 13.26
C TYR A 175 10.76 10.64 13.57
N GLU A 176 9.63 10.69 14.26
CA GLU A 176 8.89 9.50 14.68
C GLU A 176 8.27 8.74 13.48
N TYR A 177 7.58 9.44 12.57
CA TYR A 177 7.00 8.74 11.42
C TYR A 177 8.08 8.23 10.44
N ASN A 178 9.19 8.94 10.27
CA ASN A 178 10.30 8.44 9.48
C ASN A 178 10.93 7.18 10.08
N LEU A 179 10.95 7.08 11.41
CA LEU A 179 11.37 5.86 12.10
C LEU A 179 10.48 4.67 11.74
N TYR A 180 9.15 4.83 11.78
CA TYR A 180 8.22 3.77 11.37
C TYR A 180 8.47 3.30 9.94
N TRP A 181 8.65 4.23 9.02
CA TRP A 181 8.95 3.91 7.62
C TRP A 181 10.35 3.29 7.42
N LYS A 182 11.35 3.70 8.20
CA LYS A 182 12.68 3.09 8.19
C LYS A 182 12.60 1.63 8.64
N ILE A 183 11.84 1.36 9.69
CA ILE A 183 11.56 0.00 10.18
C ILE A 183 10.97 -0.85 9.05
N ARG A 184 9.89 -0.37 8.42
CA ARG A 184 9.23 -1.08 7.31
C ARG A 184 10.21 -1.37 6.15
N LYS A 185 11.06 -0.41 5.79
CA LYS A 185 12.08 -0.60 4.75
C LYS A 185 13.14 -1.63 5.13
N GLY A 186 13.52 -1.69 6.39
CA GLY A 186 14.50 -2.63 6.93
C GLY A 186 14.03 -4.09 6.97
N LEU A 187 12.72 -4.35 6.84
CA LEU A 187 12.19 -5.71 6.83
C LEU A 187 12.55 -6.50 5.56
N PHE A 188 12.71 -5.86 4.42
CA PHE A 188 13.02 -6.56 3.17
C PHE A 188 14.33 -7.36 3.21
N PRO A 189 15.46 -6.80 3.69
CA PRO A 189 16.70 -7.57 3.82
C PRO A 189 16.68 -8.61 4.93
N ALA A 190 15.78 -8.46 5.91
CA ALA A 190 15.73 -9.33 7.10
C ALA A 190 14.87 -10.60 6.90
N VAL A 191 13.99 -10.59 5.89
CA VAL A 191 13.00 -11.66 5.64
C VAL A 191 13.21 -12.35 4.28
N GLY A 192 14.15 -11.80 3.44
CA GLY A 192 14.50 -12.31 2.11
C GLY A 192 15.56 -13.41 2.13
#